data_0db68539ad47095d7eaa1d626f7a557e
#
_entry.id   0db68539ad47095d7eaa1d626f7a557e
#
_cell.length_a   1.000
_cell.length_b   1.000
_cell.length_c   1.000
_cell.angle_alpha   90.00
_cell.angle_beta   90.00
_cell.angle_gamma   90.00
#
_symmetry.space_group_name_H-M   'P 1'
#
loop_
_entity.id
_entity.type
_entity.pdbx_description
1 polymer ?
#
loop_
_entity_poly.entity_id
_entity_poly.type
_entity_poly.pdbx_seq_one_letter_code
_entity_poly.pdbx_strand_id
1 'polypeptide(L)'
;MISPEKVGLSSERLGRVRPVIEKHIGDDKIAGALTLIARRGELVHLECVGLMDRENNKPMQKDTIFRIWSMTKPIVALALMMLYEKGYFQLFDPV
;
A
#
# COMPACT_ATOMS: atom_id res chain seq x y z
N MET A 1 -13.46 -9.38 -0.96
CA MET A 1 -13.63 -8.08 -1.66
C MET A 1 -15.06 -7.94 -2.16
N ILE A 2 -15.58 -6.73 -2.18
CA ILE A 2 -16.87 -6.42 -2.78
C ILE A 2 -16.69 -5.96 -4.24
N SER A 3 -17.81 -5.94 -4.99
CA SER A 3 -17.81 -5.36 -6.34
C SER A 3 -17.54 -3.85 -6.27
N PRO A 4 -16.61 -3.33 -7.09
CA PRO A 4 -16.31 -1.89 -7.13
C PRO A 4 -17.52 -0.99 -7.37
N GLU A 5 -18.50 -1.46 -8.14
CA GLU A 5 -19.74 -0.73 -8.46
C GLU A 5 -20.56 -0.38 -7.21
N LYS A 6 -20.50 -1.23 -6.17
CA LYS A 6 -21.21 -0.97 -4.90
C LYS A 6 -20.73 0.28 -4.17
N VAL A 7 -19.50 0.70 -4.44
CA VAL A 7 -18.91 1.91 -3.85
C VAL A 7 -18.65 3.00 -4.88
N GLY A 8 -19.27 2.91 -6.06
CA GLY A 8 -19.18 3.92 -7.11
C GLY A 8 -17.86 3.93 -7.87
N LEU A 9 -17.20 2.79 -8.00
CA LEU A 9 -16.02 2.58 -8.82
C LEU A 9 -16.37 1.64 -9.99
N SER A 10 -15.58 1.67 -11.04
CA SER A 10 -15.78 0.85 -12.25
C SER A 10 -14.76 -0.30 -12.29
N SER A 11 -15.25 -1.54 -12.30
CA SER A 11 -14.41 -2.74 -12.47
C SER A 11 -13.60 -2.68 -13.76
N GLU A 12 -14.23 -2.22 -14.85
CA GLU A 12 -13.57 -2.06 -16.14
C GLU A 12 -12.37 -1.12 -16.06
N ARG A 13 -12.54 0.04 -15.40
CA ARG A 13 -11.47 1.01 -15.25
C ARG A 13 -10.37 0.52 -14.30
N LEU A 14 -10.74 -0.15 -13.22
CA LEU A 14 -9.76 -0.76 -12.30
C LEU A 14 -8.94 -1.85 -12.99
N GLY A 15 -9.53 -2.56 -13.94
CA GLY A 15 -8.81 -3.56 -14.74
C GLY A 15 -7.66 -2.99 -15.57
N ARG A 16 -7.59 -1.67 -15.76
CA ARG A 16 -6.49 -1.01 -16.47
C ARG A 16 -5.23 -0.86 -15.62
N VAL A 17 -5.32 -1.04 -14.30
CA VAL A 17 -4.17 -0.90 -13.39
C VAL A 17 -3.12 -1.98 -13.68
N ARG A 18 -3.53 -3.22 -13.78
CA ARG A 18 -2.63 -4.36 -13.98
C ARG A 18 -1.76 -4.23 -15.24
N PRO A 19 -2.30 -3.96 -16.44
CA PRO A 19 -1.49 -3.83 -17.64
C PRO A 19 -0.41 -2.72 -17.54
N VAL A 20 -0.71 -1.62 -16.85
CA VAL A 20 0.26 -0.54 -16.63
C VAL A 20 1.42 -1.02 -15.76
N ILE A 21 1.13 -1.74 -14.69
CA ILE A 21 2.16 -2.32 -13.81
C ILE A 21 2.99 -3.35 -14.57
N GLU A 22 2.35 -4.23 -15.32
CA GLU A 22 3.04 -5.26 -16.12
C GLU A 22 3.98 -4.63 -17.15
N LYS A 23 3.61 -3.51 -17.75
CA LYS A 23 4.48 -2.75 -18.64
C LYS A 23 5.75 -2.26 -17.94
N HIS A 24 5.61 -1.69 -16.74
CA HIS A 24 6.77 -1.21 -15.97
C HIS A 24 7.69 -2.36 -15.54
N ILE A 25 7.14 -3.53 -15.24
CA ILE A 25 7.91 -4.73 -14.95
C ILE A 25 8.66 -5.20 -16.20
N GLY A 26 7.99 -5.24 -17.35
CA GLY A 26 8.58 -5.61 -18.63
C GLY A 26 9.69 -4.66 -19.08
N ASP A 27 9.58 -3.37 -18.74
CA ASP A 27 10.58 -2.34 -19.02
C ASP A 27 11.73 -2.31 -17.97
N ASP A 28 11.79 -3.28 -17.06
CA ASP A 28 12.80 -3.40 -16.00
C ASP A 28 12.84 -2.23 -15.01
N LYS A 29 11.78 -1.46 -14.89
CA LYS A 29 11.71 -0.33 -13.96
C LYS A 29 11.43 -0.76 -12.52
N ILE A 30 10.65 -1.82 -12.35
CA ILE A 30 10.30 -2.41 -11.04
C ILE A 30 10.31 -3.93 -11.14
N ALA A 31 10.58 -4.60 -10.03
CA ALA A 31 10.55 -6.07 -9.97
C ALA A 31 9.13 -6.61 -9.88
N GLY A 32 8.29 -5.94 -9.12
CA GLY A 32 6.90 -6.28 -8.91
C GLY A 32 6.19 -5.19 -8.15
N ALA A 33 4.90 -5.37 -7.94
CA ALA A 33 4.07 -4.42 -7.23
C ALA A 33 2.90 -5.12 -6.54
N LEU A 34 2.44 -4.51 -5.46
CA LEU A 34 1.17 -4.81 -4.82
C LEU A 34 0.31 -3.56 -4.90
N THR A 35 -0.87 -3.68 -5.47
CA THR A 35 -1.84 -2.58 -5.57
C THR A 35 -3.08 -2.87 -4.74
N LEU A 36 -3.51 -1.89 -3.97
CA LEU A 36 -4.69 -1.99 -3.12
C LEU A 36 -5.52 -0.72 -3.27
N ILE A 37 -6.82 -0.88 -3.47
CA ILE A 37 -7.76 0.23 -3.50
C ILE A 37 -8.94 -0.10 -2.59
N ALA A 38 -9.23 0.84 -1.70
CA ALA A 38 -10.40 0.79 -0.81
C ALA A 38 -11.19 2.10 -0.94
N ARG A 39 -12.49 1.99 -0.81
CA ARG A 39 -13.37 3.16 -0.79
C ARG A 39 -14.54 2.92 0.16
N ARG A 40 -14.89 3.92 0.96
CA ARG A 40 -15.97 3.83 1.96
C ARG A 40 -15.78 2.67 2.94
N GLY A 41 -14.52 2.40 3.32
CA GLY A 41 -14.18 1.30 4.21
C GLY A 41 -14.17 -0.08 3.58
N GLU A 42 -14.45 -0.19 2.28
CA GLU A 42 -14.53 -1.47 1.56
C GLU A 42 -13.35 -1.67 0.61
N LEU A 43 -12.75 -2.84 0.66
CA LEU A 43 -11.68 -3.25 -0.24
C LEU A 43 -12.28 -3.70 -1.58
N VAL A 44 -11.87 -3.05 -2.66
CA VAL A 44 -12.42 -3.31 -4.00
C VAL A 44 -11.38 -3.79 -5.01
N HIS A 45 -10.10 -3.64 -4.68
CA HIS A 45 -9.00 -4.06 -5.55
C HIS A 45 -7.80 -4.45 -4.69
N LEU A 46 -7.23 -5.60 -4.95
CA LEU A 46 -5.99 -6.07 -4.34
C LEU A 46 -5.32 -7.04 -5.30
N GLU A 47 -4.22 -6.62 -5.90
CA GLU A 47 -3.46 -7.44 -6.83
C GLU A 47 -1.97 -7.44 -6.52
N CYS A 48 -1.37 -8.61 -6.68
CA CYS A 48 0.07 -8.82 -6.64
C CYS A 48 0.54 -9.12 -8.07
N VAL A 49 1.54 -8.38 -8.54
CA VAL A 49 2.05 -8.50 -9.91
C VAL A 49 3.56 -8.60 -9.87
N GLY A 50 4.14 -9.53 -10.62
CA GLY A 50 5.58 -9.71 -10.72
C GLY A 50 6.21 -10.38 -9.50
N LEU A 51 7.44 -10.03 -9.20
CA LEU A 51 8.28 -10.68 -8.20
C LEU A 51 8.57 -9.76 -7.02
N MET A 52 8.62 -10.32 -5.80
CA MET A 52 9.16 -9.63 -4.63
C MET A 52 10.69 -9.74 -4.56
N ASP A 53 11.26 -10.76 -5.18
CA ASP A 53 12.70 -11.02 -5.21
C ASP A 53 13.05 -11.64 -6.58
N ARG A 54 13.73 -10.86 -7.42
CA ARG A 54 14.15 -11.29 -8.75
C ARG A 54 15.22 -12.38 -8.70
N GLU A 55 16.19 -12.23 -7.79
CA GLU A 55 17.34 -13.11 -7.71
C GLU A 55 16.93 -14.53 -7.37
N ASN A 56 15.96 -14.70 -6.49
CA ASN A 56 15.43 -15.99 -6.06
C ASN A 56 14.10 -16.36 -6.73
N ASN A 57 13.67 -15.59 -7.72
CA ASN A 57 12.44 -15.82 -8.50
C ASN A 57 11.20 -16.00 -7.61
N LYS A 58 11.09 -15.21 -6.53
CA LYS A 58 9.96 -15.26 -5.60
C LYS A 58 8.83 -14.36 -6.08
N PRO A 59 7.61 -14.88 -6.25
CA PRO A 59 6.47 -14.06 -6.67
C PRO A 59 6.05 -13.07 -5.60
N MET A 60 5.52 -11.92 -6.03
CA MET A 60 4.90 -10.95 -5.14
C MET A 60 3.70 -11.55 -4.43
N GLN A 61 3.58 -11.32 -3.13
CA GLN A 61 2.51 -11.85 -2.28
C GLN A 61 1.88 -10.74 -1.46
N LYS A 62 0.67 -11.01 -0.94
CA LYS A 62 -0.09 -10.06 -0.12
C LYS A 62 0.59 -9.73 1.21
N ASP A 63 1.39 -10.65 1.72
CA ASP A 63 2.14 -10.52 2.97
C ASP A 63 3.61 -10.13 2.77
N THR A 64 4.01 -9.76 1.55
CA THR A 64 5.36 -9.27 1.27
C THR A 64 5.66 -8.03 2.12
N ILE A 65 6.84 -8.03 2.75
CA ILE A 65 7.29 -6.91 3.58
C ILE A 65 7.96 -5.86 2.69
N PHE A 66 7.52 -4.61 2.84
CA PHE A 66 8.05 -3.47 2.11
C PHE A 66 8.78 -2.49 3.03
N ARG A 67 9.89 -1.95 2.55
CA ARG A 67 10.49 -0.77 3.16
C ARG A 67 9.69 0.45 2.73
N ILE A 68 9.07 1.14 3.68
CA ILE A 68 8.18 2.26 3.38
C ILE A 68 8.85 3.62 3.48
N TRP A 69 10.16 3.66 3.79
CA TRP A 69 10.99 4.87 3.85
C TRP A 69 10.31 5.99 4.67
N SER A 70 10.19 7.19 4.09
CA SER A 70 9.59 8.34 4.78
C SER A 70 8.12 8.20 5.15
N MET A 71 7.42 7.22 4.61
CA MET A 71 6.05 6.89 5.03
C MET A 71 6.00 6.35 6.47
N THR A 72 7.15 5.98 7.04
CA THR A 72 7.29 5.64 8.46
C THR A 72 6.98 6.84 9.36
N LYS A 73 7.28 8.07 8.93
CA LYS A 73 7.09 9.29 9.73
C LYS A 73 5.67 9.50 10.26
N PRO A 74 4.63 9.46 9.42
CA PRO A 74 3.26 9.60 9.94
C PRO A 74 2.85 8.47 10.86
N ILE A 75 3.36 7.25 10.68
CA ILE A 75 3.07 6.11 11.56
C ILE A 75 3.68 6.35 12.94
N VAL A 76 4.94 6.76 13.00
CA VAL A 76 5.62 7.10 14.27
C VAL A 76 4.96 8.31 14.94
N ALA A 77 4.61 9.34 14.17
CA ALA A 77 3.91 10.52 14.66
C ALA A 77 2.56 10.16 15.30
N LEU A 78 1.80 9.26 14.65
CA LEU A 78 0.54 8.78 15.20
C LEU A 78 0.75 8.07 16.55
N ALA A 79 1.73 7.19 16.64
CA ALA A 79 2.06 6.49 17.89
C ALA A 79 2.43 7.47 19.00
N LEU A 80 3.20 8.51 18.68
CA LEU A 80 3.57 9.57 19.60
C LEU A 80 2.34 10.36 20.06
N MET A 81 1.43 10.70 19.16
CA MET A 81 0.21 11.42 19.49
C MET A 81 -0.75 10.60 20.36
N MET A 82 -0.73 9.29 20.24
CA MET A 82 -1.46 8.39 21.16
C MET A 82 -0.92 8.51 22.60
N LEU A 83 0.38 8.69 22.77
CA LEU A 83 0.98 8.96 24.07
C LEU A 83 0.66 10.37 24.59
N TYR A 84 0.67 11.35 23.70
CA TYR A 84 0.23 12.71 24.01
C TYR A 84 -1.22 12.75 24.54
N GLU A 85 -2.13 12.04 23.87
CA GLU A 85 -3.54 11.94 24.28
C GLU A 85 -3.67 11.37 25.70
N LYS A 86 -2.78 10.45 26.10
CA LYS A 86 -2.74 9.85 27.43
C LYS A 86 -2.02 10.74 28.46
N GLY A 87 -1.50 11.91 28.08
CA GLY A 87 -0.87 12.86 28.98
C GLY A 87 0.59 12.56 29.34
N TYR A 88 1.29 11.70 28.60
CA TYR A 88 2.68 11.37 28.91
C TYR A 88 3.66 12.51 28.60
N PHE A 89 3.29 13.44 27.74
CA PHE A 89 4.09 14.62 27.42
C PHE A 89 3.23 15.75 26.88
N GLN A 90 3.80 16.95 26.77
CA GLN A 90 3.21 18.13 26.15
C GLN A 90 3.95 18.46 24.86
N LEU A 91 3.27 19.10 23.89
CA LEU A 91 3.87 19.43 22.59
C LEU A 91 5.06 20.39 22.71
N PHE A 92 5.13 21.16 23.80
CA PHE A 92 6.22 22.13 24.07
C PHE A 92 7.35 21.55 24.91
N ASP A 93 7.27 20.29 25.30
CA ASP A 93 8.33 19.67 26.08
C ASP A 93 9.62 19.60 25.26
N PRO A 94 10.79 19.89 25.84
CA PRO A 94 12.05 19.75 25.13
C PRO A 94 12.37 18.28 24.85
N VAL A 95 13.06 18.05 23.76
CA VAL A 95 13.50 16.71 23.33
C VAL A 95 14.70 16.28 24.15
#